data_88ddf191854445500f8aabfb32a51cce
#
_entry.id   88ddf191854445500f8aabfb32a51cce
#
_cell.length_a   1.000
_cell.length_b   1.000
_cell.length_c   1.000
_cell.angle_alpha   90.00
_cell.angle_beta   90.00
_cell.angle_gamma   90.00
#
_symmetry.space_group_name_H-M   'P 1'
#
loop_
_entity.id
_entity.type
_entity.pdbx_description
1 polymer ?
#
loop_
_entity_poly.entity_id
_entity_poly.type
_entity_poly.pdbx_seq_one_letter_code
_entity_poly.pdbx_strand_id
1 'polypeptide(L)'
;MNTLRTKTLRDMWLYKARTALVVLAIAVGTAAAGVATTSFFVLRGDLRDGYRATNPAHAILSLAAAPGAVDEALAGRAAELPEVSAAEMRRLDMARLVLPDGEERPLQLWTLPAAPTIGALFPHAGAPIPPPPGTLLLERSAAPVLGIAAGDTVTVELSSGEQFRLPVAGLVNDLAVPPTTVQPGVYAYIDEATAGDLGLPADFNQLYLTVAAAVPDRAAVETTVTAVTEWLADDNIMVTRAAIPEPGVHLMQGNVDTGLLMISILGGLTLLLSAFLVTNVMSAVIAQQVPVIGVLKALGSTRGLVLRQYGRMVILFGLMALALAVPLGLVGAWFMSDMLAGQLNFDIPSFGLPWQTLLVQLTGALLIPMLAALGPVRSAAGMTIRDALYPVQETASGAGGTGGRRTLQSYFASRTSQLIAWRNVARRKLRLALTLIALSLAGAMFIATFGLRLGLHQAIEVLVGEFPYAIQIDFAEPESARRIEQEAAAVDGLSRVEAWGVADARRVYPDGRVGSSLTLF
;
A
#
# COMPACT_ATOMS: atom_id res chain seq x y z
N MET A 1 10.69 -47.20 -19.04
CA MET A 1 10.44 -45.84 -18.58
C MET A 1 9.06 -45.63 -17.89
N ASN A 2 8.06 -46.47 -18.19
CA ASN A 2 6.71 -46.36 -17.61
C ASN A 2 6.63 -46.76 -16.12
N THR A 3 7.39 -47.78 -15.71
CA THR A 3 7.34 -48.33 -14.33
C THR A 3 7.71 -47.33 -13.23
N LEU A 4 8.69 -46.43 -13.48
CA LEU A 4 9.11 -45.40 -12.52
C LEU A 4 8.09 -44.27 -12.39
N ARG A 5 7.36 -43.94 -13.47
CA ARG A 5 6.25 -42.95 -13.42
C ARG A 5 5.08 -43.48 -12.61
N THR A 6 4.68 -44.74 -12.87
CA THR A 6 3.61 -45.41 -12.15
C THR A 6 3.93 -45.54 -10.66
N LYS A 7 5.21 -45.80 -10.32
CA LYS A 7 5.65 -45.87 -8.92
C LYS A 7 5.50 -44.52 -8.22
N THR A 8 5.95 -43.40 -8.84
CA THR A 8 5.84 -42.07 -8.22
C THR A 8 4.39 -41.70 -7.90
N LEU A 9 3.46 -41.91 -8.83
CA LEU A 9 2.04 -41.66 -8.63
C LEU A 9 1.45 -42.57 -7.53
N ARG A 10 1.83 -43.84 -7.51
CA ARG A 10 1.39 -44.80 -6.48
C ARG A 10 1.89 -44.42 -5.09
N ASP A 11 3.14 -43.99 -4.97
CA ASP A 11 3.75 -43.53 -3.72
C ASP A 11 3.03 -42.28 -3.18
N MET A 12 2.64 -41.36 -4.05
CA MET A 12 1.84 -40.18 -3.69
C MET A 12 0.45 -40.54 -3.18
N TRP A 13 -0.19 -41.55 -3.79
CA TRP A 13 -1.51 -42.05 -3.37
C TRP A 13 -1.48 -42.85 -2.06
N LEU A 14 -0.42 -43.63 -1.84
CA LEU A 14 -0.24 -44.42 -0.60
C LEU A 14 -0.03 -43.49 0.62
N TYR A 15 0.60 -42.32 0.44
CA TYR A 15 0.89 -41.38 1.51
C TYR A 15 0.13 -40.06 1.33
N LYS A 16 -1.20 -40.10 1.13
CA LYS A 16 -2.08 -38.96 0.81
C LYS A 16 -1.91 -37.79 1.76
N ALA A 17 -1.93 -38.02 3.08
CA ALA A 17 -1.82 -36.95 4.08
C ALA A 17 -0.50 -36.18 3.95
N ARG A 18 0.61 -36.87 3.71
CA ARG A 18 1.92 -36.23 3.54
C ARG A 18 2.00 -35.48 2.23
N THR A 19 1.50 -36.07 1.14
CA THR A 19 1.42 -35.39 -0.17
C THR A 19 0.59 -34.12 -0.07
N ALA A 20 -0.58 -34.20 0.56
CA ALA A 20 -1.44 -33.03 0.79
C ALA A 20 -0.74 -31.93 1.60
N LEU A 21 -0.04 -32.30 2.69
CA LEU A 21 0.71 -31.35 3.51
C LEU A 21 1.80 -30.62 2.71
N VAL A 22 2.56 -31.32 1.86
CA VAL A 22 3.60 -30.69 1.02
C VAL A 22 2.97 -29.77 -0.01
N VAL A 23 1.95 -30.26 -0.71
CA VAL A 23 1.23 -29.48 -1.73
C VAL A 23 0.61 -28.23 -1.13
N LEU A 24 -0.08 -28.35 0.02
CA LEU A 24 -0.67 -27.21 0.72
C LEU A 24 0.39 -26.23 1.20
N ALA A 25 1.51 -26.70 1.73
CA ALA A 25 2.60 -25.83 2.16
C ALA A 25 3.18 -24.99 1.02
N ILE A 26 3.42 -25.62 -0.14
CA ILE A 26 3.87 -24.92 -1.34
C ILE A 26 2.76 -23.98 -1.85
N ALA A 27 1.51 -24.44 -1.88
CA ALA A 27 0.38 -23.69 -2.39
C ALA A 27 0.13 -22.41 -1.59
N VAL A 28 0.12 -22.49 -0.25
CA VAL A 28 -0.09 -21.34 0.63
C VAL A 28 1.02 -20.31 0.47
N GLY A 29 2.29 -20.74 0.49
CA GLY A 29 3.42 -19.81 0.30
C GLY A 29 3.40 -19.14 -1.08
N THR A 30 3.11 -19.91 -2.11
CA THR A 30 3.03 -19.40 -3.49
C THR A 30 1.81 -18.51 -3.70
N ALA A 31 0.65 -18.85 -3.11
CA ALA A 31 -0.55 -18.03 -3.15
C ALA A 31 -0.33 -16.68 -2.45
N ALA A 32 0.28 -16.67 -1.25
CA ALA A 32 0.59 -15.44 -0.52
C ALA A 32 1.50 -14.50 -1.33
N ALA A 33 2.53 -15.04 -2.00
CA ALA A 33 3.35 -14.26 -2.90
C ALA A 33 2.57 -13.79 -4.13
N GLY A 34 1.63 -14.59 -4.63
CA GLY A 34 0.71 -14.25 -5.71
C GLY A 34 -0.21 -13.09 -5.32
N VAL A 35 -0.80 -13.13 -4.12
CA VAL A 35 -1.60 -12.01 -3.58
C VAL A 35 -0.79 -10.73 -3.56
N ALA A 36 0.38 -10.77 -2.92
CA ALA A 36 1.25 -9.60 -2.80
C ALA A 36 1.62 -9.00 -4.16
N THR A 37 2.04 -9.85 -5.10
CA THR A 37 2.50 -9.40 -6.42
C THR A 37 1.34 -8.90 -7.28
N THR A 38 0.20 -9.59 -7.29
CA THR A 38 -0.97 -9.15 -8.07
C THR A 38 -1.49 -7.82 -7.54
N SER A 39 -1.69 -7.70 -6.22
CA SER A 39 -2.14 -6.44 -5.61
C SER A 39 -1.17 -5.30 -5.88
N PHE A 40 0.15 -5.57 -5.87
CA PHE A 40 1.16 -4.58 -6.19
C PHE A 40 0.98 -4.00 -7.61
N PHE A 41 0.85 -4.87 -8.62
CA PHE A 41 0.76 -4.40 -10.00
C PHE A 41 -0.61 -3.81 -10.34
N VAL A 42 -1.71 -4.39 -9.81
CA VAL A 42 -3.07 -3.90 -10.06
C VAL A 42 -3.28 -2.54 -9.39
N LEU A 43 -3.08 -2.46 -8.07
CA LEU A 43 -3.34 -1.21 -7.34
C LEU A 43 -2.47 -0.05 -7.82
N ARG A 44 -1.18 -0.31 -8.02
CA ARG A 44 -0.27 0.74 -8.49
C ARG A 44 -0.57 1.17 -9.92
N GLY A 45 -0.95 0.22 -10.79
CA GLY A 45 -1.33 0.50 -12.17
C GLY A 45 -2.61 1.32 -12.23
N ASP A 46 -3.68 0.83 -11.62
CA ASP A 46 -5.01 1.45 -11.68
C ASP A 46 -5.04 2.81 -10.98
N LEU A 47 -4.37 2.97 -9.83
CA LEU A 47 -4.26 4.26 -9.15
C LEU A 47 -3.54 5.30 -10.03
N ARG A 48 -2.42 4.91 -10.64
CA ARG A 48 -1.64 5.80 -11.50
C ARG A 48 -2.38 6.16 -12.77
N ASP A 49 -2.99 5.17 -13.43
CA ASP A 49 -3.66 5.37 -14.72
C ASP A 49 -4.99 6.11 -14.50
N GLY A 50 -5.73 5.81 -13.42
CA GLY A 50 -6.92 6.54 -13.00
C GLY A 50 -6.62 8.01 -12.68
N TYR A 51 -5.57 8.27 -11.90
CA TYR A 51 -5.16 9.64 -11.58
C TYR A 51 -4.73 10.43 -12.83
N ARG A 52 -3.98 9.82 -13.74
CA ARG A 52 -3.58 10.47 -15.00
C ARG A 52 -4.77 10.76 -15.92
N ALA A 53 -5.79 9.91 -15.89
CA ALA A 53 -7.00 10.12 -16.67
C ALA A 53 -7.82 11.34 -16.22
N THR A 54 -7.61 11.84 -14.98
CA THR A 54 -8.21 13.10 -14.53
C THR A 54 -7.56 14.33 -15.15
N ASN A 55 -6.47 14.19 -15.91
CA ASN A 55 -5.64 15.34 -16.34
C ASN A 55 -5.27 16.23 -15.13
N PRO A 56 -4.50 15.73 -14.14
CA PRO A 56 -4.29 16.43 -12.89
C PRO A 56 -3.50 17.73 -13.10
N ALA A 57 -3.81 18.75 -12.30
CA ALA A 57 -3.04 19.98 -12.29
C ALA A 57 -1.58 19.71 -11.90
N HIS A 58 -0.65 20.31 -12.63
CA HIS A 58 0.78 20.30 -12.28
C HIS A 58 1.11 21.35 -11.23
N ALA A 59 0.33 22.45 -11.19
CA ALA A 59 0.37 23.45 -10.13
C ALA A 59 -1.01 24.02 -9.87
N ILE A 60 -1.26 24.40 -8.61
CA ILE A 60 -2.46 25.13 -8.19
C ILE A 60 -2.00 26.38 -7.46
N LEU A 61 -2.37 27.53 -7.99
CA LEU A 61 -2.03 28.84 -7.42
C LEU A 61 -3.26 29.41 -6.73
N SER A 62 -3.16 29.70 -5.43
CA SER A 62 -4.16 30.46 -4.70
C SER A 62 -3.93 31.94 -4.92
N LEU A 63 -4.96 32.65 -5.35
CA LEU A 63 -4.87 34.06 -5.78
C LEU A 63 -5.58 34.97 -4.78
N ALA A 64 -5.01 36.13 -4.57
CA ALA A 64 -5.63 37.26 -3.91
C ALA A 64 -5.53 38.50 -4.79
N ALA A 65 -6.66 39.18 -5.04
CA ALA A 65 -6.74 40.33 -5.89
C ALA A 65 -7.89 41.25 -5.47
N ALA A 66 -7.95 42.43 -6.06
CA ALA A 66 -9.10 43.32 -5.90
C ALA A 66 -10.38 42.64 -6.49
N PRO A 67 -11.57 42.93 -5.93
CA PRO A 67 -12.82 42.37 -6.46
C PRO A 67 -13.00 42.69 -7.97
N GLY A 68 -13.36 41.67 -8.75
CA GLY A 68 -13.54 41.75 -10.18
C GLY A 68 -12.26 41.60 -11.02
N ALA A 69 -11.11 41.35 -10.39
CA ALA A 69 -9.83 41.22 -11.10
C ALA A 69 -9.52 39.80 -11.59
N VAL A 70 -10.16 38.80 -10.99
CA VAL A 70 -9.92 37.37 -11.30
C VAL A 70 -11.19 36.74 -11.84
N ASP A 71 -11.31 36.77 -13.16
CA ASP A 71 -12.42 36.19 -13.92
C ASP A 71 -12.02 34.88 -14.63
N GLU A 72 -12.97 34.22 -15.28
CA GLU A 72 -12.71 33.02 -16.10
C GLU A 72 -11.76 33.33 -17.30
N ALA A 73 -11.77 34.55 -17.83
CA ALA A 73 -10.90 34.95 -18.94
C ALA A 73 -9.41 34.95 -18.56
N LEU A 74 -9.09 35.03 -17.25
CA LEU A 74 -7.71 34.94 -16.75
C LEU A 74 -7.07 33.60 -17.12
N ALA A 75 -7.83 32.49 -17.08
CA ALA A 75 -7.33 31.18 -17.49
C ALA A 75 -6.96 31.16 -18.98
N GLY A 76 -7.78 31.78 -19.83
CA GLY A 76 -7.49 31.90 -21.26
C GLY A 76 -6.19 32.66 -21.52
N ARG A 77 -6.00 33.79 -20.83
CA ARG A 77 -4.76 34.60 -20.93
C ARG A 77 -3.52 33.86 -20.39
N ALA A 78 -3.68 33.09 -19.28
CA ALA A 78 -2.61 32.28 -18.74
C ALA A 78 -2.21 31.13 -19.68
N ALA A 79 -3.17 30.57 -20.42
CA ALA A 79 -2.93 29.49 -21.40
C ALA A 79 -2.19 30.01 -22.67
N GLU A 80 -2.10 31.33 -22.90
CA GLU A 80 -1.31 31.90 -23.98
C GLU A 80 0.19 31.99 -23.66
N LEU A 81 0.58 31.78 -22.40
CA LEU A 81 1.98 31.72 -22.00
C LEU A 81 2.67 30.46 -22.56
N PRO A 82 3.89 30.58 -23.12
CA PRO A 82 4.57 29.46 -23.79
C PRO A 82 4.81 28.24 -22.90
N GLU A 83 4.95 28.44 -21.60
CA GLU A 83 5.22 27.42 -20.60
C GLU A 83 3.96 26.68 -20.13
N VAL A 84 2.77 27.21 -20.43
CA VAL A 84 1.47 26.71 -19.99
C VAL A 84 0.82 25.93 -21.12
N SER A 85 0.40 24.70 -20.84
CA SER A 85 -0.36 23.86 -21.79
C SER A 85 -1.86 24.09 -21.70
N ALA A 86 -2.37 24.22 -20.48
CA ALA A 86 -3.75 24.59 -20.19
C ALA A 86 -3.84 25.24 -18.82
N ALA A 87 -4.85 26.09 -18.66
CA ALA A 87 -5.18 26.74 -17.40
C ALA A 87 -6.69 26.71 -17.17
N GLU A 88 -7.09 26.65 -15.89
CA GLU A 88 -8.50 26.60 -15.49
C GLU A 88 -8.69 27.35 -14.17
N MET A 89 -9.75 28.15 -14.10
CA MET A 89 -10.10 28.85 -12.88
C MET A 89 -11.11 28.04 -12.08
N ARG A 90 -10.90 28.00 -10.77
CA ARG A 90 -11.86 27.45 -9.78
C ARG A 90 -11.97 28.38 -8.59
N ARG A 91 -13.06 28.24 -7.85
CA ARG A 91 -13.18 28.89 -6.59
C ARG A 91 -13.28 27.88 -5.46
N LEU A 92 -12.56 28.10 -4.37
CA LEU A 92 -12.64 27.35 -3.13
C LEU A 92 -13.16 28.27 -2.03
N ASP A 93 -14.25 27.89 -1.42
CA ASP A 93 -14.77 28.52 -0.21
C ASP A 93 -14.79 27.50 0.94
N MET A 94 -14.40 27.96 2.12
CA MET A 94 -14.51 27.16 3.34
C MET A 94 -15.90 27.35 3.93
N ALA A 95 -16.59 26.26 4.18
CA ALA A 95 -17.94 26.22 4.72
C ALA A 95 -18.04 25.11 5.77
N ARG A 96 -19.22 24.90 6.32
CA ARG A 96 -19.54 23.77 7.19
C ARG A 96 -20.75 23.03 6.66
N LEU A 97 -20.68 21.73 6.74
CA LEU A 97 -21.83 20.87 6.49
C LEU A 97 -22.50 20.58 7.84
N VAL A 98 -23.75 21.03 8.01
CA VAL A 98 -24.53 20.82 9.21
C VAL A 98 -25.38 19.57 9.03
N LEU A 99 -25.13 18.55 9.84
CA LEU A 99 -25.85 17.28 9.82
C LEU A 99 -27.19 17.38 10.59
N PRO A 100 -28.15 16.46 10.35
CA PRO A 100 -29.44 16.48 11.01
C PRO A 100 -29.40 16.35 12.53
N ASP A 101 -28.35 15.77 13.08
CA ASP A 101 -28.09 15.65 14.53
C ASP A 101 -27.45 16.89 15.16
N GLY A 102 -27.13 17.91 14.33
CA GLY A 102 -26.47 19.13 14.73
C GLY A 102 -24.94 19.05 14.74
N GLU A 103 -24.36 17.93 14.30
CA GLU A 103 -22.92 17.84 14.11
C GLU A 103 -22.49 18.67 12.90
N GLU A 104 -21.42 19.45 13.06
CA GLU A 104 -20.83 20.26 11.99
C GLU A 104 -19.55 19.59 11.47
N ARG A 105 -19.38 19.55 10.15
CA ARG A 105 -18.19 19.02 9.49
C ARG A 105 -17.57 20.10 8.60
N PRO A 106 -16.24 20.26 8.63
CA PRO A 106 -15.54 21.15 7.70
C PRO A 106 -15.86 20.77 6.25
N LEU A 107 -16.30 21.74 5.46
CA LEU A 107 -16.67 21.58 4.07
C LEU A 107 -15.79 22.45 3.19
N GLN A 108 -15.13 21.86 2.22
CA GLN A 108 -14.52 22.57 1.11
C GLN A 108 -15.53 22.62 -0.04
N LEU A 109 -16.03 23.81 -0.32
CA LEU A 109 -17.02 24.04 -1.37
C LEU A 109 -16.31 24.58 -2.61
N TRP A 110 -16.30 23.79 -3.67
CA TRP A 110 -15.64 24.10 -4.92
C TRP A 110 -16.66 24.57 -5.96
N THR A 111 -16.50 25.79 -6.48
CA THR A 111 -17.23 26.24 -7.65
C THR A 111 -16.48 25.81 -8.90
N LEU A 112 -17.15 25.05 -9.74
CA LEU A 112 -16.60 24.51 -10.99
C LEU A 112 -16.91 25.45 -12.17
N PRO A 113 -15.99 25.57 -13.14
CA PRO A 113 -16.29 26.22 -14.40
C PRO A 113 -17.30 25.40 -15.21
N ALA A 114 -17.90 25.99 -16.24
CA ALA A 114 -18.91 25.35 -17.09
C ALA A 114 -18.43 24.05 -17.77
N ALA A 115 -17.12 23.91 -18.03
CA ALA A 115 -16.50 22.74 -18.64
C ALA A 115 -15.14 22.44 -18.00
N PRO A 116 -15.10 21.78 -16.83
CA PRO A 116 -13.85 21.46 -16.15
C PRO A 116 -13.02 20.45 -16.97
N THR A 117 -11.76 20.79 -17.23
CA THR A 117 -10.84 20.01 -18.07
C THR A 117 -9.58 19.54 -17.32
N ILE A 118 -9.17 20.27 -16.27
CA ILE A 118 -8.02 19.95 -15.42
C ILE A 118 -8.54 19.37 -14.10
N GLY A 119 -8.01 18.24 -13.66
CA GLY A 119 -8.53 17.58 -12.46
C GLY A 119 -10.00 17.15 -12.66
N ALA A 120 -10.27 16.40 -13.73
CA ALA A 120 -11.64 15.97 -14.07
C ALA A 120 -12.23 15.09 -12.97
N LEU A 121 -13.47 15.38 -12.60
CA LEU A 121 -14.28 14.57 -11.70
C LEU A 121 -14.91 13.41 -12.46
N PHE A 122 -15.06 12.26 -11.82
CA PHE A 122 -15.79 11.13 -12.40
C PHE A 122 -17.17 11.01 -11.76
N PRO A 123 -18.26 10.98 -12.55
CA PRO A 123 -19.59 10.79 -12.00
C PRO A 123 -19.70 9.41 -11.33
N HIS A 124 -20.25 9.40 -10.11
CA HIS A 124 -20.65 8.20 -9.40
C HIS A 124 -22.14 8.21 -9.26
N ALA A 125 -22.98 7.42 -9.57
CA ALA A 125 -24.45 7.49 -9.52
C ALA A 125 -25.10 8.48 -10.54
N GLY A 126 -24.50 8.63 -11.70
CA GLY A 126 -25.11 9.34 -12.84
C GLY A 126 -25.26 10.85 -12.68
N ALA A 127 -24.51 11.48 -11.79
CA ALA A 127 -24.55 12.92 -11.59
C ALA A 127 -23.97 13.68 -12.79
N PRO A 128 -24.62 14.78 -13.25
CA PRO A 128 -24.02 15.68 -14.23
C PRO A 128 -22.88 16.48 -13.61
N ILE A 129 -21.88 16.84 -14.40
CA ILE A 129 -20.75 17.68 -13.99
C ILE A 129 -20.61 18.82 -15.03
N PRO A 130 -20.73 20.07 -14.59
CA PRO A 130 -21.10 20.57 -13.26
C PRO A 130 -22.53 20.22 -12.86
N PRO A 131 -22.90 20.34 -11.56
CA PRO A 131 -24.26 20.05 -11.11
C PRO A 131 -25.28 21.06 -11.69
N PRO A 132 -26.59 20.69 -11.72
CA PRO A 132 -27.63 21.64 -12.04
C PRO A 132 -27.68 22.81 -11.04
N PRO A 133 -28.06 24.03 -11.48
CA PRO A 133 -28.23 25.17 -10.61
C PRO A 133 -29.12 24.87 -9.39
N GLY A 134 -28.74 25.41 -8.22
CA GLY A 134 -29.42 25.19 -6.96
C GLY A 134 -29.15 23.82 -6.32
N THR A 135 -28.16 23.06 -6.80
CA THR A 135 -27.77 21.74 -6.26
C THR A 135 -26.27 21.64 -6.05
N LEU A 136 -25.84 20.59 -5.35
CA LEU A 136 -24.43 20.27 -5.19
C LEU A 136 -24.13 18.80 -5.55
N LEU A 137 -22.89 18.52 -5.90
CA LEU A 137 -22.32 17.19 -5.92
C LEU A 137 -21.48 16.98 -4.65
N LEU A 138 -21.60 15.79 -4.07
CA LEU A 138 -20.81 15.41 -2.90
C LEU A 138 -19.73 14.41 -3.33
N GLU A 139 -18.52 14.56 -2.78
CA GLU A 139 -17.48 13.55 -2.97
C GLU A 139 -17.91 12.22 -2.33
N ARG A 140 -17.80 11.13 -3.10
CA ARG A 140 -18.44 9.83 -2.77
C ARG A 140 -17.95 9.18 -1.48
N SER A 141 -16.71 9.47 -1.03
CA SER A 141 -16.19 8.90 0.22
C SER A 141 -16.88 9.46 1.47
N ALA A 142 -17.46 10.66 1.38
CA ALA A 142 -18.24 11.28 2.45
C ALA A 142 -19.60 10.62 2.64
N ALA A 143 -20.21 10.12 1.57
CA ALA A 143 -21.57 9.57 1.57
C ALA A 143 -21.78 8.45 2.63
N PRO A 144 -20.99 7.37 2.68
CA PRO A 144 -21.15 6.31 3.69
C PRO A 144 -20.76 6.75 5.10
N VAL A 145 -19.85 7.73 5.24
CA VAL A 145 -19.39 8.23 6.55
C VAL A 145 -20.48 9.10 7.20
N LEU A 146 -21.16 9.90 6.39
CA LEU A 146 -22.17 10.86 6.86
C LEU A 146 -23.61 10.32 6.74
N GLY A 147 -23.80 9.17 6.11
CA GLY A 147 -25.14 8.62 5.85
C GLY A 147 -25.95 9.43 4.84
N ILE A 148 -25.28 10.14 3.91
CA ILE A 148 -25.91 10.99 2.90
C ILE A 148 -25.93 10.25 1.56
N ALA A 149 -27.06 10.34 0.85
CA ALA A 149 -27.23 9.75 -0.47
C ALA A 149 -27.59 10.82 -1.54
N ALA A 150 -27.42 10.46 -2.80
CA ALA A 150 -27.93 11.29 -3.89
C ALA A 150 -29.46 11.45 -3.77
N GLY A 151 -29.93 12.67 -3.88
CA GLY A 151 -31.33 13.08 -3.67
C GLY A 151 -31.64 13.61 -2.27
N ASP A 152 -30.75 13.43 -1.30
CA ASP A 152 -30.90 14.03 0.02
C ASP A 152 -30.67 15.54 -0.03
N THR A 153 -31.14 16.25 0.99
CA THR A 153 -30.91 17.69 1.15
C THR A 153 -29.98 17.91 2.32
N VAL A 154 -28.91 18.63 2.10
CA VAL A 154 -27.91 18.98 3.11
C VAL A 154 -27.98 20.47 3.46
N THR A 155 -27.57 20.83 4.68
CA THR A 155 -27.46 22.22 5.10
C THR A 155 -25.99 22.63 5.04
N VAL A 156 -25.69 23.63 4.24
CA VAL A 156 -24.37 24.24 4.11
C VAL A 156 -24.40 25.59 4.85
N GLU A 157 -23.49 25.77 5.80
CA GLU A 157 -23.28 27.03 6.50
C GLU A 157 -22.00 27.69 5.96
N LEU A 158 -22.16 28.88 5.43
CA LEU A 158 -21.03 29.67 4.94
C LEU A 158 -20.27 30.34 6.10
N SER A 159 -19.08 30.85 5.80
CA SER A 159 -18.27 31.60 6.77
C SER A 159 -18.97 32.87 7.28
N SER A 160 -19.99 33.40 6.56
CA SER A 160 -20.86 34.47 7.00
C SER A 160 -21.82 34.09 8.15
N GLY A 161 -21.98 32.78 8.40
CA GLY A 161 -23.00 32.22 9.31
C GLY A 161 -24.38 32.00 8.66
N GLU A 162 -24.52 32.29 7.36
CA GLU A 162 -25.76 32.02 6.65
C GLU A 162 -25.85 30.53 6.28
N GLN A 163 -27.04 29.97 6.44
CA GLN A 163 -27.32 28.56 6.17
C GLN A 163 -28.23 28.41 4.95
N PHE A 164 -27.81 27.51 4.06
CA PHE A 164 -28.52 27.17 2.83
C PHE A 164 -28.81 25.68 2.76
N ARG A 165 -30.00 25.34 2.25
CA ARG A 165 -30.38 23.95 2.00
C ARG A 165 -30.22 23.62 0.55
N LEU A 166 -29.32 22.70 0.24
CA LEU A 166 -28.98 22.28 -1.11
C LEU A 166 -29.29 20.80 -1.30
N PRO A 167 -30.03 20.43 -2.37
CA PRO A 167 -30.17 19.04 -2.77
C PRO A 167 -28.83 18.48 -3.28
N VAL A 168 -28.50 17.24 -2.90
CA VAL A 168 -27.37 16.49 -3.44
C VAL A 168 -27.78 15.89 -4.78
N ALA A 169 -27.38 16.49 -5.90
CA ALA A 169 -27.72 16.02 -7.24
C ALA A 169 -27.08 14.66 -7.56
N GLY A 170 -25.97 14.34 -6.91
CA GLY A 170 -25.27 13.09 -7.11
C GLY A 170 -23.96 13.03 -6.36
N LEU A 171 -23.27 11.92 -6.55
CA LEU A 171 -21.94 11.67 -5.97
C LEU A 171 -20.89 11.68 -7.08
N VAL A 172 -19.72 12.22 -6.77
CA VAL A 172 -18.56 12.24 -7.66
C VAL A 172 -17.34 11.61 -7.00
N ASN A 173 -16.47 11.07 -7.81
CA ASN A 173 -15.15 10.62 -7.40
C ASN A 173 -14.12 11.67 -7.82
N ASP A 174 -13.45 12.27 -6.84
CA ASP A 174 -12.31 13.17 -7.05
C ASP A 174 -11.03 12.51 -6.53
N LEU A 175 -10.15 12.14 -7.44
CA LEU A 175 -8.86 11.53 -7.11
C LEU A 175 -7.80 12.56 -6.68
N ALA A 176 -8.10 13.86 -6.74
CA ALA A 176 -7.17 14.91 -6.32
C ALA A 176 -7.30 15.24 -4.83
N VAL A 177 -8.37 14.80 -4.16
CA VAL A 177 -8.63 15.06 -2.74
C VAL A 177 -8.47 13.79 -1.89
N PRO A 178 -8.02 13.92 -0.63
CA PRO A 178 -7.98 12.76 0.26
C PRO A 178 -9.41 12.29 0.61
N PRO A 179 -9.63 10.96 0.72
CA PRO A 179 -10.94 10.45 1.14
C PRO A 179 -11.32 10.93 2.54
N THR A 180 -12.63 11.17 2.77
CA THR A 180 -13.17 11.56 4.08
C THR A 180 -12.88 10.52 5.18
N THR A 181 -12.66 9.27 4.80
CA THR A 181 -12.23 8.19 5.71
C THR A 181 -10.80 8.35 6.23
N VAL A 182 -9.95 9.07 5.50
CA VAL A 182 -8.53 9.31 5.85
C VAL A 182 -8.36 10.68 6.49
N GLN A 183 -9.03 11.69 5.96
CA GLN A 183 -9.02 13.06 6.48
C GLN A 183 -10.44 13.53 6.73
N PRO A 184 -10.78 14.02 7.92
CA PRO A 184 -12.15 14.38 8.30
C PRO A 184 -12.63 15.70 7.65
N GLY A 185 -12.45 15.84 6.35
CA GLY A 185 -12.95 16.94 5.51
C GLY A 185 -14.02 16.44 4.55
N VAL A 186 -15.00 17.27 4.24
CA VAL A 186 -16.03 17.01 3.23
C VAL A 186 -15.75 17.88 2.01
N TYR A 187 -15.89 17.30 0.81
CA TYR A 187 -15.69 18.03 -0.45
C TYR A 187 -17.02 18.05 -1.21
N ALA A 188 -17.45 19.24 -1.61
CA ALA A 188 -18.64 19.42 -2.42
C ALA A 188 -18.35 20.37 -3.59
N TYR A 189 -19.12 20.22 -4.65
CA TYR A 189 -18.94 20.92 -5.91
C TYR A 189 -20.26 21.54 -6.32
N ILE A 190 -20.24 22.81 -6.70
CA ILE A 190 -21.39 23.58 -7.20
C ILE A 190 -21.05 24.24 -8.54
N ASP A 191 -22.05 24.66 -9.27
CA ASP A 191 -21.91 25.51 -10.44
C ASP A 191 -21.84 27.00 -10.05
N GLU A 192 -21.48 27.86 -11.00
CA GLU A 192 -21.37 29.30 -10.80
C GLU A 192 -22.70 29.98 -10.46
N ALA A 193 -23.82 29.47 -11.03
CA ALA A 193 -25.13 30.02 -10.72
C ALA A 193 -25.49 29.78 -9.26
N THR A 194 -25.26 28.55 -8.75
CA THR A 194 -25.45 28.23 -7.34
C THR A 194 -24.55 29.07 -6.44
N ALA A 195 -23.27 29.27 -6.82
CA ALA A 195 -22.39 30.16 -6.06
C ALA A 195 -22.93 31.58 -5.94
N GLY A 196 -23.50 32.12 -7.02
CA GLY A 196 -24.18 33.42 -7.02
C GLY A 196 -25.41 33.46 -6.12
N ASP A 197 -26.27 32.42 -6.14
CA ASP A 197 -27.45 32.28 -5.29
C ASP A 197 -27.08 32.20 -3.79
N LEU A 198 -25.90 31.64 -3.48
CA LEU A 198 -25.34 31.58 -2.12
C LEU A 198 -24.71 32.92 -1.67
N GLY A 199 -24.66 33.92 -2.54
CA GLY A 199 -23.99 35.20 -2.25
C GLY A 199 -22.48 35.13 -2.21
N LEU A 200 -21.88 34.07 -2.76
CA LEU A 200 -20.44 33.97 -2.87
C LEU A 200 -19.91 34.98 -3.92
N PRO A 201 -18.69 35.51 -3.74
CA PRO A 201 -18.10 36.39 -4.72
C PRO A 201 -17.99 35.71 -6.11
N ALA A 202 -18.19 36.49 -7.17
CA ALA A 202 -18.08 35.98 -8.54
C ALA A 202 -16.61 35.69 -8.96
N ASP A 203 -15.66 36.24 -8.21
CA ASP A 203 -14.23 36.07 -8.51
C ASP A 203 -13.75 34.67 -8.18
N PHE A 204 -12.96 34.09 -9.06
CA PHE A 204 -12.22 32.85 -8.79
C PHE A 204 -11.00 33.13 -7.91
N ASN A 205 -10.53 32.13 -7.17
CA ASN A 205 -9.37 32.26 -6.27
C ASN A 205 -8.35 31.16 -6.39
N GLN A 206 -8.54 30.23 -7.35
CA GLN A 206 -7.63 29.13 -7.61
C GLN A 206 -7.36 29.05 -9.12
N LEU A 207 -6.09 29.12 -9.51
CA LEU A 207 -5.65 28.91 -10.89
C LEU A 207 -4.97 27.54 -10.98
N TYR A 208 -5.58 26.64 -11.72
CA TYR A 208 -5.06 25.30 -12.03
C TYR A 208 -4.25 25.39 -13.31
N LEU A 209 -3.05 24.82 -13.31
CA LEU A 209 -2.11 24.88 -14.42
C LEU A 209 -1.62 23.50 -14.83
N THR A 210 -1.50 23.28 -16.14
CA THR A 210 -0.71 22.19 -16.73
C THR A 210 0.42 22.78 -17.56
N VAL A 211 1.60 22.15 -17.49
CA VAL A 211 2.84 22.65 -18.11
C VAL A 211 3.00 22.08 -19.52
N ALA A 212 3.51 22.88 -20.44
CA ALA A 212 3.69 22.50 -21.86
C ALA A 212 4.86 21.52 -22.12
N ALA A 213 5.58 21.07 -21.07
CA ALA A 213 6.67 20.10 -21.22
C ALA A 213 6.15 18.70 -21.60
N ALA A 214 6.83 18.04 -22.54
CA ALA A 214 6.46 16.69 -22.99
C ALA A 214 6.50 15.64 -21.86
N VAL A 215 7.39 15.81 -20.89
CA VAL A 215 7.46 15.05 -19.64
C VAL A 215 7.68 16.08 -18.53
N PRO A 216 6.60 16.54 -17.89
CA PRO A 216 6.74 17.52 -16.83
C PRO A 216 7.48 16.92 -15.65
N ASP A 217 8.58 17.53 -15.27
CA ASP A 217 9.28 17.29 -14.02
C ASP A 217 9.04 18.48 -13.06
N ARG A 218 9.39 18.29 -11.80
CA ARG A 218 9.20 19.32 -10.79
C ARG A 218 9.89 20.63 -11.13
N ALA A 219 11.07 20.59 -11.74
CA ALA A 219 11.83 21.78 -12.09
C ALA A 219 11.15 22.59 -13.21
N ALA A 220 10.61 21.91 -14.22
CA ALA A 220 9.84 22.54 -15.28
C ALA A 220 8.57 23.21 -14.71
N VAL A 221 7.87 22.53 -13.78
CA VAL A 221 6.68 23.10 -13.12
C VAL A 221 7.05 24.33 -12.29
N GLU A 222 8.13 24.28 -11.51
CA GLU A 222 8.60 25.42 -10.70
C GLU A 222 8.99 26.63 -11.57
N THR A 223 9.60 26.38 -12.72
CA THR A 223 9.92 27.45 -13.69
C THR A 223 8.64 28.10 -14.24
N THR A 224 7.66 27.29 -14.65
CA THR A 224 6.36 27.78 -15.13
C THR A 224 5.62 28.56 -14.05
N VAL A 225 5.59 28.05 -12.81
CA VAL A 225 4.95 28.75 -11.68
C VAL A 225 5.60 30.09 -11.42
N THR A 226 6.93 30.19 -11.52
CA THR A 226 7.65 31.48 -11.36
C THR A 226 7.24 32.46 -12.46
N ALA A 227 7.26 32.05 -13.73
CA ALA A 227 6.86 32.87 -14.86
C ALA A 227 5.41 33.37 -14.75
N VAL A 228 4.48 32.47 -14.40
CA VAL A 228 3.06 32.79 -14.19
C VAL A 228 2.89 33.76 -13.00
N THR A 229 3.63 33.57 -11.92
CA THR A 229 3.56 34.44 -10.73
C THR A 229 4.06 35.87 -11.07
N GLU A 230 5.14 35.99 -11.83
CA GLU A 230 5.64 37.29 -12.29
C GLU A 230 4.61 37.98 -13.22
N TRP A 231 4.03 37.21 -14.16
CA TRP A 231 3.00 37.73 -15.06
C TRP A 231 1.73 38.19 -14.31
N LEU A 232 1.27 37.42 -13.28
CA LEU A 232 0.13 37.81 -12.44
C LEU A 232 0.41 39.08 -11.62
N ALA A 233 1.65 39.25 -11.16
CA ALA A 233 2.05 40.43 -10.41
C ALA A 233 1.96 41.74 -11.23
N ASP A 234 2.16 41.69 -12.56
CA ASP A 234 1.98 42.82 -13.47
C ASP A 234 0.51 43.30 -13.52
N ASP A 235 -0.44 42.38 -13.32
CA ASP A 235 -1.89 42.66 -13.21
C ASP A 235 -2.35 42.95 -11.76
N ASN A 236 -1.42 43.15 -10.80
CA ASN A 236 -1.70 43.30 -9.36
C ASN A 236 -2.46 42.10 -8.74
N ILE A 237 -2.29 40.92 -9.27
CA ILE A 237 -2.82 39.66 -8.72
C ILE A 237 -1.71 39.00 -7.93
N MET A 238 -1.93 38.83 -6.62
CA MET A 238 -0.94 38.21 -5.74
C MET A 238 -1.17 36.71 -5.63
N VAL A 239 -0.12 35.91 -5.84
CA VAL A 239 -0.13 34.49 -5.52
C VAL A 239 0.19 34.32 -4.04
N THR A 240 -0.81 33.91 -3.25
CA THR A 240 -0.67 33.71 -1.80
C THR A 240 -0.08 32.34 -1.47
N ARG A 241 -0.35 31.36 -2.31
CA ARG A 241 0.14 29.99 -2.15
C ARG A 241 0.31 29.34 -3.53
N ALA A 242 1.39 28.59 -3.71
CA ALA A 242 1.61 27.73 -4.87
C ALA A 242 1.76 26.28 -4.40
N ALA A 243 0.79 25.45 -4.69
CA ALA A 243 0.86 24.01 -4.46
C ALA A 243 1.38 23.34 -5.74
N ILE A 244 2.52 22.65 -5.65
CA ILE A 244 3.15 21.92 -6.75
C ILE A 244 3.18 20.45 -6.39
N PRO A 245 2.14 19.68 -6.72
CA PRO A 245 2.15 18.23 -6.54
C PRO A 245 3.22 17.58 -7.43
N GLU A 246 3.65 16.40 -7.09
CA GLU A 246 4.58 15.66 -7.96
C GLU A 246 3.84 15.24 -9.25
N PRO A 247 4.33 15.66 -10.44
CA PRO A 247 3.60 15.47 -11.69
C PRO A 247 3.24 14.01 -11.96
N GLY A 248 1.96 13.74 -12.15
CA GLY A 248 1.42 12.41 -12.47
C GLY A 248 1.53 11.38 -11.34
N VAL A 249 1.80 11.80 -10.12
CA VAL A 249 1.86 10.96 -8.91
C VAL A 249 0.68 11.31 -8.01
N HIS A 250 -0.14 10.32 -7.71
CA HIS A 250 -1.29 10.49 -6.81
C HIS A 250 -0.83 10.77 -5.37
N LEU A 251 -1.55 11.64 -4.65
CA LEU A 251 -1.25 12.03 -3.26
C LEU A 251 -0.98 10.85 -2.32
N MET A 252 -1.76 9.76 -2.43
CA MET A 252 -1.64 8.57 -1.59
C MET A 252 -0.67 7.52 -2.13
N GLN A 253 -0.01 7.74 -3.27
CA GLN A 253 0.85 6.73 -3.90
C GLN A 253 1.99 6.27 -2.99
N GLY A 254 2.63 7.17 -2.25
CA GLY A 254 3.68 6.83 -1.30
C GLY A 254 3.21 5.89 -0.19
N ASN A 255 2.00 6.11 0.32
CA ASN A 255 1.38 5.26 1.35
C ASN A 255 1.03 3.87 0.77
N VAL A 256 0.47 3.85 -0.45
CA VAL A 256 0.17 2.61 -1.19
C VAL A 256 1.44 1.82 -1.45
N ASP A 257 2.48 2.43 -2.00
CA ASP A 257 3.76 1.78 -2.30
C ASP A 257 4.40 1.20 -1.02
N THR A 258 4.34 1.92 0.09
CA THR A 258 4.85 1.46 1.40
C THR A 258 4.05 0.26 1.91
N GLY A 259 2.72 0.32 1.87
CA GLY A 259 1.85 -0.79 2.27
C GLY A 259 2.08 -2.04 1.40
N LEU A 260 2.16 -1.86 0.08
CA LEU A 260 2.42 -2.95 -0.86
C LEU A 260 3.82 -3.56 -0.69
N LEU A 261 4.84 -2.75 -0.35
CA LEU A 261 6.18 -3.25 -0.01
C LEU A 261 6.13 -4.15 1.23
N MET A 262 5.42 -3.74 2.28
CA MET A 262 5.26 -4.56 3.49
C MET A 262 4.57 -5.89 3.20
N ILE A 263 3.48 -5.87 2.41
CA ILE A 263 2.78 -7.09 1.98
C ILE A 263 3.71 -7.98 1.14
N SER A 264 4.53 -7.40 0.27
CA SER A 264 5.50 -8.13 -0.55
C SER A 264 6.59 -8.80 0.29
N ILE A 265 7.08 -8.13 1.33
CA ILE A 265 8.03 -8.72 2.29
C ILE A 265 7.38 -9.91 3.02
N LEU A 266 6.14 -9.78 3.49
CA LEU A 266 5.42 -10.87 4.15
C LEU A 266 5.18 -12.05 3.19
N GLY A 267 4.82 -11.79 1.94
CA GLY A 267 4.70 -12.79 0.88
C GLY A 267 6.03 -13.54 0.63
N GLY A 268 7.13 -12.81 0.57
CA GLY A 268 8.48 -13.38 0.43
C GLY A 268 8.89 -14.24 1.63
N LEU A 269 8.60 -13.80 2.85
CA LEU A 269 8.83 -14.58 4.07
C LEU A 269 7.99 -15.86 4.10
N THR A 270 6.74 -15.81 3.62
CA THR A 270 5.88 -16.98 3.51
C THR A 270 6.43 -18.01 2.51
N LEU A 271 6.96 -17.55 1.36
CA LEU A 271 7.68 -18.41 0.41
C LEU A 271 8.92 -19.05 1.04
N LEU A 272 9.69 -18.29 1.79
CA LEU A 272 10.88 -18.81 2.50
C LEU A 272 10.48 -19.88 3.53
N LEU A 273 9.44 -19.63 4.32
CA LEU A 273 8.89 -20.61 5.27
C LEU A 273 8.45 -21.88 4.56
N SER A 274 7.77 -21.76 3.41
CA SER A 274 7.38 -22.89 2.55
C SER A 274 8.60 -23.70 2.11
N ALA A 275 9.69 -23.04 1.68
CA ALA A 275 10.93 -23.71 1.31
C ALA A 275 11.53 -24.55 2.45
N PHE A 276 11.56 -24.00 3.67
CA PHE A 276 12.02 -24.75 4.86
C PHE A 276 11.12 -25.97 5.16
N LEU A 277 9.80 -25.79 5.04
CA LEU A 277 8.86 -26.90 5.27
C LEU A 277 9.05 -27.99 4.22
N VAL A 278 9.19 -27.65 2.95
CA VAL A 278 9.50 -28.59 1.87
C VAL A 278 10.81 -29.35 2.15
N THR A 279 11.86 -28.65 2.55
CA THR A 279 13.15 -29.26 2.90
C THR A 279 13.00 -30.29 4.02
N ASN A 280 12.25 -29.96 5.08
CA ASN A 280 11.99 -30.83 6.21
C ASN A 280 11.20 -32.08 5.80
N VAL A 281 10.14 -31.90 5.03
CA VAL A 281 9.29 -33.01 4.58
C VAL A 281 10.05 -33.90 3.59
N MET A 282 10.77 -33.32 2.64
CA MET A 282 11.60 -34.10 1.70
C MET A 282 12.68 -34.91 2.41
N SER A 283 13.32 -34.35 3.43
CA SER A 283 14.27 -35.06 4.27
C SER A 283 13.64 -36.25 4.99
N ALA A 284 12.40 -36.09 5.47
CA ALA A 284 11.65 -37.17 6.11
C ALA A 284 11.23 -38.27 5.12
N VAL A 285 10.78 -37.87 3.92
CA VAL A 285 10.43 -38.78 2.82
C VAL A 285 11.62 -39.65 2.43
N ILE A 286 12.77 -39.00 2.19
CA ILE A 286 13.99 -39.67 1.79
C ILE A 286 14.47 -40.62 2.89
N ALA A 287 14.46 -40.19 4.16
CA ALA A 287 14.85 -41.05 5.27
C ALA A 287 14.03 -42.35 5.36
N GLN A 288 12.74 -42.31 5.05
CA GLN A 288 11.87 -43.50 5.00
C GLN A 288 12.14 -44.39 3.79
N GLN A 289 12.63 -43.80 2.69
CA GLN A 289 12.88 -44.53 1.44
C GLN A 289 14.35 -44.97 1.25
N VAL A 290 15.22 -44.70 2.22
CA VAL A 290 16.64 -45.11 2.16
C VAL A 290 16.81 -46.60 1.83
N PRO A 291 16.09 -47.56 2.44
CA PRO A 291 16.23 -48.98 2.08
C PRO A 291 15.85 -49.28 0.63
N VAL A 292 14.79 -48.62 0.14
CA VAL A 292 14.33 -48.76 -1.26
C VAL A 292 15.39 -48.19 -2.24
N ILE A 293 16.04 -47.06 -1.88
CA ILE A 293 17.14 -46.50 -2.66
C ILE A 293 18.33 -47.47 -2.67
N GLY A 294 18.62 -48.12 -1.56
CA GLY A 294 19.66 -49.15 -1.46
C GLY A 294 19.40 -50.33 -2.40
N VAL A 295 18.20 -50.87 -2.42
CA VAL A 295 17.79 -51.93 -3.35
C VAL A 295 17.89 -51.50 -4.80
N LEU A 296 17.41 -50.30 -5.15
CA LEU A 296 17.50 -49.74 -6.49
C LEU A 296 18.97 -49.62 -6.96
N LYS A 297 19.85 -49.19 -6.07
CA LYS A 297 21.30 -49.11 -6.37
C LYS A 297 21.93 -50.49 -6.52
N ALA A 298 21.54 -51.49 -5.73
CA ALA A 298 22.00 -52.85 -5.87
C ALA A 298 21.57 -53.44 -7.22
N LEU A 299 20.42 -53.02 -7.76
CA LEU A 299 19.93 -53.34 -9.11
C LEU A 299 20.56 -52.49 -10.25
N GLY A 300 21.59 -51.70 -9.94
CA GLY A 300 22.34 -50.95 -10.94
C GLY A 300 21.82 -49.51 -11.17
N SER A 301 20.95 -48.93 -10.34
CA SER A 301 20.51 -47.55 -10.51
C SER A 301 21.62 -46.54 -10.26
N THR A 302 21.80 -45.63 -11.21
CA THR A 302 22.79 -44.53 -11.13
C THR A 302 22.29 -43.40 -10.24
N ARG A 303 23.25 -42.58 -9.73
CA ARG A 303 22.91 -41.35 -8.95
C ARG A 303 21.98 -40.42 -9.72
N GLY A 304 22.18 -40.29 -11.04
CA GLY A 304 21.32 -39.43 -11.88
C GLY A 304 19.89 -39.95 -12.00
N LEU A 305 19.68 -41.28 -11.96
CA LEU A 305 18.33 -41.85 -12.00
C LEU A 305 17.56 -41.54 -10.70
N VAL A 306 18.21 -41.61 -9.53
CA VAL A 306 17.64 -41.26 -8.24
C VAL A 306 17.29 -39.76 -8.21
N LEU A 307 18.21 -38.88 -8.58
CA LEU A 307 17.98 -37.43 -8.68
C LEU A 307 16.79 -37.12 -9.58
N ARG A 308 16.70 -37.73 -10.75
CA ARG A 308 15.62 -37.52 -11.72
C ARG A 308 14.27 -38.02 -11.20
N GLN A 309 14.23 -39.10 -10.43
CA GLN A 309 13.00 -39.65 -9.84
C GLN A 309 12.43 -38.73 -8.78
N TYR A 310 13.26 -38.32 -7.81
CA TYR A 310 12.80 -37.42 -6.74
C TYR A 310 12.57 -35.99 -7.27
N GLY A 311 13.36 -35.52 -8.24
CA GLY A 311 13.10 -34.26 -8.91
C GLY A 311 11.74 -34.21 -9.59
N ARG A 312 11.34 -35.28 -10.28
CA ARG A 312 10.00 -35.41 -10.87
C ARG A 312 8.89 -35.37 -9.81
N MET A 313 9.11 -35.99 -8.66
CA MET A 313 8.15 -35.96 -7.55
C MET A 313 7.96 -34.52 -7.03
N VAL A 314 9.04 -33.78 -6.87
CA VAL A 314 8.98 -32.35 -6.45
C VAL A 314 8.26 -31.50 -7.48
N ILE A 315 8.55 -31.73 -8.78
CA ILE A 315 7.86 -31.02 -9.88
C ILE A 315 6.35 -31.31 -9.85
N LEU A 316 5.94 -32.57 -9.63
CA LEU A 316 4.53 -32.93 -9.51
C LEU A 316 3.86 -32.24 -8.31
N PHE A 317 4.53 -32.19 -7.15
CA PHE A 317 4.04 -31.44 -5.99
C PHE A 317 3.91 -29.95 -6.33
N GLY A 318 4.90 -29.37 -7.01
CA GLY A 318 4.86 -27.98 -7.45
C GLY A 318 3.73 -27.68 -8.43
N LEU A 319 3.49 -28.54 -9.41
CA LEU A 319 2.38 -28.39 -10.37
C LEU A 319 1.00 -28.51 -9.68
N MET A 320 0.84 -29.44 -8.76
CA MET A 320 -0.40 -29.55 -7.96
C MET A 320 -0.59 -28.32 -7.07
N ALA A 321 0.50 -27.84 -6.47
CA ALA A 321 0.48 -26.62 -5.66
C ALA A 321 0.18 -25.37 -6.50
N LEU A 322 0.72 -25.27 -7.70
CA LEU A 322 0.46 -24.17 -8.62
C LEU A 322 -1.02 -24.12 -9.04
N ALA A 323 -1.61 -25.30 -9.32
CA ALA A 323 -3.03 -25.39 -9.66
C ALA A 323 -3.97 -24.90 -8.54
N LEU A 324 -3.52 -24.95 -7.28
CA LEU A 324 -4.23 -24.38 -6.13
C LEU A 324 -3.82 -22.93 -5.87
N ALA A 325 -2.53 -22.62 -6.00
CA ALA A 325 -1.97 -21.31 -5.67
C ALA A 325 -2.44 -20.19 -6.60
N VAL A 326 -2.60 -20.48 -7.91
CA VAL A 326 -3.06 -19.45 -8.87
C VAL A 326 -4.47 -18.97 -8.54
N PRO A 327 -5.50 -19.82 -8.41
CA PRO A 327 -6.84 -19.35 -8.08
C PRO A 327 -6.93 -18.75 -6.69
N LEU A 328 -6.28 -19.34 -5.67
CA LEU A 328 -6.26 -18.79 -4.31
C LEU A 328 -5.55 -17.43 -4.26
N GLY A 329 -4.44 -17.30 -4.98
CA GLY A 329 -3.69 -16.04 -5.10
C GLY A 329 -4.53 -14.95 -5.79
N LEU A 330 -5.26 -15.31 -6.85
CA LEU A 330 -6.11 -14.38 -7.59
C LEU A 330 -7.30 -13.89 -6.73
N VAL A 331 -8.01 -14.82 -6.08
CA VAL A 331 -9.12 -14.48 -5.17
C VAL A 331 -8.64 -13.63 -3.99
N GLY A 332 -7.52 -14.02 -3.37
CA GLY A 332 -6.95 -13.24 -2.27
C GLY A 332 -6.49 -11.84 -2.71
N ALA A 333 -5.91 -11.73 -3.90
CA ALA A 333 -5.50 -10.45 -4.45
C ALA A 333 -6.71 -9.56 -4.79
N TRP A 334 -7.76 -10.15 -5.36
CA TRP A 334 -9.01 -9.42 -5.63
C TRP A 334 -9.58 -8.83 -4.33
N PHE A 335 -9.76 -9.66 -3.31
CA PHE A 335 -10.29 -9.21 -2.02
C PHE A 335 -9.41 -8.12 -1.37
N MET A 336 -8.09 -8.31 -1.40
CA MET A 336 -7.14 -7.33 -0.85
C MET A 336 -7.18 -6.02 -1.63
N SER A 337 -7.20 -6.08 -2.95
CA SER A 337 -7.19 -4.90 -3.81
C SER A 337 -8.50 -4.14 -3.69
N ASP A 338 -9.64 -4.82 -3.67
CA ASP A 338 -10.97 -4.22 -3.49
C ASP A 338 -11.09 -3.50 -2.14
N MET A 339 -10.62 -4.14 -1.06
CA MET A 339 -10.59 -3.53 0.27
C MET A 339 -9.73 -2.26 0.31
N LEU A 340 -8.54 -2.28 -0.28
CA LEU A 340 -7.62 -1.13 -0.28
C LEU A 340 -8.13 -0.02 -1.20
N ALA A 341 -8.66 -0.36 -2.37
CA ALA A 341 -9.23 0.60 -3.31
C ALA A 341 -10.44 1.34 -2.69
N GLY A 342 -11.30 0.62 -1.95
CA GLY A 342 -12.40 1.21 -1.21
C GLY A 342 -11.94 2.19 -0.12
N GLN A 343 -10.85 1.88 0.60
CA GLN A 343 -10.29 2.79 1.61
C GLN A 343 -9.63 4.03 1.00
N LEU A 344 -9.06 3.89 -0.18
CA LEU A 344 -8.34 4.95 -0.89
C LEU A 344 -9.22 5.68 -1.92
N ASN A 345 -10.50 5.31 -1.97
CA ASN A 345 -11.52 5.94 -2.82
C ASN A 345 -11.20 5.93 -4.32
N PHE A 346 -10.61 4.86 -4.83
CA PHE A 346 -10.46 4.68 -6.28
C PHE A 346 -11.10 3.37 -6.75
N ASP A 347 -11.38 3.29 -8.05
CA ASP A 347 -12.00 2.11 -8.66
C ASP A 347 -10.95 1.24 -9.34
N ILE A 348 -11.17 -0.08 -9.33
CA ILE A 348 -10.40 -1.04 -10.10
C ILE A 348 -11.24 -1.41 -11.33
N PRO A 349 -11.05 -0.75 -12.48
CA PRO A 349 -11.89 -0.95 -13.65
C PRO A 349 -11.70 -2.33 -14.29
N SER A 350 -10.51 -2.91 -14.16
CA SER A 350 -10.22 -4.22 -14.72
C SER A 350 -9.27 -5.00 -13.81
N PHE A 351 -9.82 -6.02 -13.14
CA PHE A 351 -9.00 -6.93 -12.35
C PHE A 351 -8.44 -8.04 -13.25
N GLY A 352 -7.15 -8.02 -13.48
CA GLY A 352 -6.44 -8.99 -14.31
C GLY A 352 -5.35 -9.74 -13.54
N LEU A 353 -4.85 -10.82 -14.13
CA LEU A 353 -3.68 -11.54 -13.62
C LEU A 353 -2.41 -11.03 -14.33
N PRO A 354 -1.57 -10.22 -13.67
CA PRO A 354 -0.33 -9.74 -14.26
C PRO A 354 0.61 -10.91 -14.60
N TRP A 355 1.27 -10.88 -15.74
CA TRP A 355 2.22 -11.93 -16.14
C TRP A 355 3.39 -12.07 -15.16
N GLN A 356 3.77 -10.98 -14.50
CA GLN A 356 4.78 -10.97 -13.44
C GLN A 356 4.37 -11.86 -12.26
N THR A 357 3.08 -11.85 -11.89
CA THR A 357 2.53 -12.72 -10.84
C THR A 357 2.66 -14.18 -11.24
N LEU A 358 2.35 -14.53 -12.50
CA LEU A 358 2.54 -15.90 -12.99
C LEU A 358 4.00 -16.35 -12.89
N LEU A 359 4.95 -15.49 -13.21
CA LEU A 359 6.38 -15.80 -13.05
C LEU A 359 6.76 -16.03 -11.58
N VAL A 360 6.30 -15.17 -10.68
CA VAL A 360 6.55 -15.32 -9.23
C VAL A 360 5.95 -16.63 -8.72
N GLN A 361 4.69 -16.93 -9.08
CA GLN A 361 4.04 -18.16 -8.67
C GLN A 361 4.69 -19.41 -9.27
N LEU A 362 5.09 -19.37 -10.54
CA LEU A 362 5.80 -20.47 -11.19
C LEU A 362 7.16 -20.73 -10.49
N THR A 363 7.89 -19.66 -10.19
CA THR A 363 9.16 -19.74 -9.45
C THR A 363 8.94 -20.25 -8.03
N GLY A 364 7.96 -19.76 -7.34
CA GLY A 364 7.58 -20.17 -5.98
C GLY A 364 7.16 -21.65 -5.91
N ALA A 365 6.35 -22.10 -6.86
CA ALA A 365 5.83 -23.46 -6.87
C ALA A 365 6.83 -24.53 -7.41
N LEU A 366 7.71 -24.17 -8.31
CA LEU A 366 8.61 -25.14 -8.97
C LEU A 366 10.09 -24.95 -8.58
N LEU A 367 10.63 -23.75 -8.73
CA LEU A 367 12.06 -23.52 -8.55
C LEU A 367 12.45 -23.58 -7.08
N ILE A 368 11.74 -22.88 -6.21
CA ILE A 368 12.05 -22.84 -4.77
C ILE A 368 11.96 -24.23 -4.14
N PRO A 369 10.88 -25.03 -4.29
CA PRO A 369 10.83 -26.39 -3.77
C PRO A 369 11.89 -27.32 -4.38
N MET A 370 12.22 -27.14 -5.66
CA MET A 370 13.26 -27.92 -6.31
C MET A 370 14.64 -27.65 -5.71
N LEU A 371 14.98 -26.38 -5.47
CA LEU A 371 16.22 -25.99 -4.79
C LEU A 371 16.24 -26.49 -3.34
N ALA A 372 15.12 -26.34 -2.61
CA ALA A 372 14.97 -26.78 -1.24
C ALA A 372 15.16 -28.31 -1.09
N ALA A 373 14.66 -29.09 -2.04
CA ALA A 373 14.80 -30.54 -2.04
C ALA A 373 16.17 -31.04 -2.50
N LEU A 374 16.97 -30.19 -3.17
CA LEU A 374 18.21 -30.59 -3.83
C LEU A 374 19.23 -31.14 -2.84
N GLY A 375 19.38 -30.53 -1.66
CA GLY A 375 20.28 -30.99 -0.60
C GLY A 375 19.95 -32.39 -0.12
N PRO A 376 18.74 -32.65 0.39
CA PRO A 376 18.29 -33.97 0.82
C PRO A 376 18.40 -35.04 -0.30
N VAL A 377 17.99 -34.71 -1.51
CA VAL A 377 18.01 -35.65 -2.65
C VAL A 377 19.43 -35.99 -3.07
N ARG A 378 20.35 -34.99 -3.11
CA ARG A 378 21.78 -35.24 -3.41
C ARG A 378 22.44 -36.12 -2.35
N SER A 379 22.15 -35.87 -1.07
CA SER A 379 22.64 -36.68 0.03
C SER A 379 22.22 -38.14 -0.13
N ALA A 380 20.94 -38.41 -0.41
CA ALA A 380 20.41 -39.75 -0.64
C ALA A 380 21.00 -40.43 -1.87
N ALA A 381 21.13 -39.67 -2.96
CA ALA A 381 21.77 -40.18 -4.20
C ALA A 381 23.27 -40.47 -4.03
N GLY A 382 23.93 -39.85 -3.06
CA GLY A 382 25.34 -40.08 -2.71
C GLY A 382 25.58 -41.29 -1.80
N MET A 383 24.57 -41.78 -1.03
CA MET A 383 24.74 -42.91 -0.12
C MET A 383 25.25 -44.15 -0.79
N THR A 384 26.12 -44.93 -0.10
CA THR A 384 26.58 -46.24 -0.59
C THR A 384 25.50 -47.29 -0.41
N ILE A 385 25.59 -48.44 -1.14
CA ILE A 385 24.66 -49.55 -0.99
C ILE A 385 24.73 -50.08 0.44
N ARG A 386 25.92 -50.15 1.02
CA ARG A 386 26.17 -50.62 2.39
C ARG A 386 25.44 -49.70 3.39
N ASP A 387 25.58 -48.38 3.29
CA ASP A 387 24.97 -47.42 4.23
C ASP A 387 23.45 -47.41 4.12
N ALA A 388 22.92 -47.73 2.92
CA ALA A 388 21.47 -47.76 2.68
C ALA A 388 20.81 -49.08 3.16
N LEU A 389 21.47 -50.22 3.02
CA LEU A 389 20.90 -51.52 3.43
C LEU A 389 21.22 -51.88 4.87
N TYR A 390 22.37 -51.49 5.35
CA TYR A 390 22.79 -51.69 6.73
C TYR A 390 23.02 -50.31 7.37
N PRO A 391 21.96 -49.62 7.78
CA PRO A 391 22.14 -48.39 8.55
C PRO A 391 22.95 -48.74 9.78
N VAL A 392 24.25 -48.39 9.73
CA VAL A 392 25.12 -48.56 10.89
C VAL A 392 24.43 -47.77 12.01
N GLN A 393 23.84 -48.53 12.96
CA GLN A 393 23.62 -47.97 14.27
C GLN A 393 25.00 -47.56 14.71
N GLU A 394 25.34 -46.26 14.59
CA GLU A 394 26.50 -45.70 15.24
C GLU A 394 26.34 -45.96 16.72
N THR A 395 26.70 -47.19 17.10
CA THR A 395 27.02 -47.54 18.46
C THR A 395 28.07 -46.49 18.90
N ALA A 396 27.80 -45.92 20.01
CA ALA A 396 28.55 -44.87 20.67
C ALA A 396 30.04 -45.27 20.87
N SER A 397 30.85 -45.20 19.83
CA SER A 397 32.31 -45.37 19.86
C SER A 397 32.93 -44.16 19.17
N GLY A 398 32.99 -43.08 19.89
CA GLY A 398 33.60 -41.80 19.51
C GLY A 398 33.90 -41.00 20.78
N ALA A 399 34.52 -41.68 21.73
CA ALA A 399 35.21 -41.00 22.83
C ALA A 399 36.53 -40.45 22.27
N GLY A 400 36.55 -39.18 21.90
CA GLY A 400 37.74 -38.52 21.41
C GLY A 400 37.48 -37.05 21.13
N GLY A 401 37.12 -36.30 22.13
CA GLY A 401 36.93 -34.86 22.06
C GLY A 401 36.95 -34.29 23.48
N THR A 402 38.13 -34.02 23.91
CA THR A 402 38.49 -33.44 25.23
C THR A 402 37.99 -32.01 25.37
N GLY A 403 37.40 -31.67 26.49
CA GLY A 403 37.56 -30.37 27.15
C GLY A 403 36.31 -29.55 27.47
N GLY A 404 35.24 -29.59 26.69
CA GLY A 404 34.09 -28.70 26.92
C GLY A 404 32.77 -29.36 27.36
N ARG A 405 32.74 -30.70 27.34
CA ARG A 405 31.51 -31.49 27.54
C ARG A 405 31.20 -31.89 28.99
N ARG A 406 32.17 -31.74 29.90
CA ARG A 406 32.01 -32.21 31.30
C ARG A 406 31.15 -31.30 32.17
N THR A 407 31.12 -30.02 31.89
CA THR A 407 30.41 -29.04 32.74
C THR A 407 28.89 -29.07 32.57
N LEU A 408 28.38 -29.36 31.38
CA LEU A 408 26.93 -29.49 31.15
C LEU A 408 26.37 -30.84 31.58
N GLN A 409 27.19 -31.89 31.57
CA GLN A 409 26.80 -33.23 32.00
C GLN A 409 26.51 -33.38 33.49
N SER A 410 27.19 -32.58 34.32
CA SER A 410 27.02 -32.61 35.78
C SER A 410 25.71 -31.90 36.22
N TYR A 411 25.26 -30.90 35.48
CA TYR A 411 24.05 -30.16 35.81
C TYR A 411 22.75 -30.96 35.55
N PHE A 412 22.79 -31.95 34.63
CA PHE A 412 21.64 -32.79 34.26
C PHE A 412 21.70 -34.25 34.78
N ALA A 413 22.61 -34.56 35.67
CA ALA A 413 22.85 -35.93 36.13
C ALA A 413 21.67 -36.58 36.88
N SER A 414 20.65 -35.82 37.29
CA SER A 414 19.50 -36.31 38.04
C SER A 414 18.28 -36.72 37.18
N ARG A 415 18.33 -36.51 35.83
CA ARG A 415 17.17 -36.81 34.93
C ARG A 415 17.62 -37.53 33.66
N THR A 416 17.91 -38.81 33.76
CA THR A 416 18.39 -39.66 32.66
C THR A 416 17.47 -39.63 31.40
N SER A 417 16.15 -39.54 31.58
CA SER A 417 15.20 -39.44 30.47
C SER A 417 15.30 -38.14 29.69
N GLN A 418 15.57 -37.00 30.34
CA GLN A 418 15.75 -35.71 29.70
C GLN A 418 17.08 -35.63 28.95
N LEU A 419 18.14 -36.23 29.48
CA LEU A 419 19.45 -36.32 28.81
C LEU A 419 19.35 -37.17 27.53
N ILE A 420 18.60 -38.26 27.54
CA ILE A 420 18.38 -39.12 26.37
C ILE A 420 17.55 -38.35 25.32
N ALA A 421 16.51 -37.64 25.72
CA ALA A 421 15.71 -36.80 24.83
C ALA A 421 16.54 -35.71 24.19
N TRP A 422 17.33 -34.97 24.96
CA TRP A 422 18.24 -33.90 24.49
C TRP A 422 19.29 -34.46 23.52
N ARG A 423 19.88 -35.57 23.84
CA ARG A 423 20.89 -36.23 23.00
C ARG A 423 20.28 -36.75 21.70
N ASN A 424 19.04 -37.26 21.72
CA ASN A 424 18.33 -37.66 20.50
C ASN A 424 17.94 -36.50 19.61
N VAL A 425 17.49 -35.39 20.18
CA VAL A 425 17.18 -34.15 19.47
C VAL A 425 18.45 -33.56 18.86
N ALA A 426 19.55 -33.46 19.64
CA ALA A 426 20.83 -32.91 19.19
C ALA A 426 21.55 -33.79 18.15
N ARG A 427 21.18 -35.05 18.00
CA ARG A 427 21.80 -36.00 17.05
C ARG A 427 21.55 -35.62 15.58
N ARG A 428 20.41 -34.95 15.28
CA ARG A 428 20.05 -34.49 13.94
C ARG A 428 20.08 -32.97 13.86
N LYS A 429 21.29 -32.38 14.07
CA LYS A 429 21.49 -30.93 14.17
C LYS A 429 20.85 -30.13 13.02
N LEU A 430 21.01 -30.59 11.79
CA LEU A 430 20.48 -29.90 10.62
C LEU A 430 18.93 -29.87 10.61
N ARG A 431 18.28 -30.98 10.94
CA ARG A 431 16.81 -31.05 10.99
C ARG A 431 16.29 -30.17 12.14
N LEU A 432 16.93 -30.23 13.31
CA LEU A 432 16.58 -29.38 14.45
C LEU A 432 16.72 -27.89 14.08
N ALA A 433 17.85 -27.52 13.48
CA ALA A 433 18.09 -26.13 13.04
C ALA A 433 17.03 -25.66 12.04
N LEU A 434 16.71 -26.45 11.02
CA LEU A 434 15.67 -26.11 10.03
C LEU A 434 14.29 -25.97 10.67
N THR A 435 13.96 -26.83 11.63
CA THR A 435 12.66 -26.75 12.34
C THR A 435 12.60 -25.52 13.23
N LEU A 436 13.70 -25.20 13.95
CA LEU A 436 13.79 -24.01 14.79
C LEU A 436 13.72 -22.73 13.93
N ILE A 437 14.44 -22.68 12.82
CA ILE A 437 14.39 -21.55 11.89
C ILE A 437 12.95 -21.36 11.35
N ALA A 438 12.29 -22.44 10.92
CA ALA A 438 10.91 -22.36 10.43
C ALA A 438 9.94 -21.86 11.51
N LEU A 439 10.07 -22.34 12.74
CA LEU A 439 9.23 -21.92 13.87
C LEU A 439 9.52 -20.47 14.27
N SER A 440 10.80 -20.08 14.32
CA SER A 440 11.21 -18.70 14.60
C SER A 440 10.73 -17.73 13.52
N LEU A 441 10.79 -18.14 12.24
CA LEU A 441 10.31 -17.32 11.13
C LEU A 441 8.78 -17.14 11.19
N ALA A 442 8.04 -18.23 11.50
CA ALA A 442 6.59 -18.13 11.70
C ALA A 442 6.22 -17.21 12.87
N GLY A 443 6.95 -17.31 13.99
CA GLY A 443 6.80 -16.42 15.14
C GLY A 443 7.15 -14.96 14.81
N ALA A 444 8.22 -14.75 14.06
CA ALA A 444 8.63 -13.42 13.60
C ALA A 444 7.57 -12.79 12.68
N MET A 445 6.99 -13.56 11.75
CA MET A 445 5.88 -13.08 10.90
C MET A 445 4.65 -12.69 11.72
N PHE A 446 4.29 -13.49 12.73
CA PHE A 446 3.18 -13.18 13.63
C PHE A 446 3.45 -11.86 14.38
N ILE A 447 4.63 -11.74 14.99
CA ILE A 447 5.04 -10.53 15.73
C ILE A 447 5.08 -9.32 14.79
N ALA A 448 5.63 -9.47 13.59
CA ALA A 448 5.70 -8.38 12.61
C ALA A 448 4.30 -7.88 12.19
N THR A 449 3.34 -8.79 11.96
CA THR A 449 1.98 -8.41 11.57
C THR A 449 1.25 -7.67 12.71
N PHE A 450 1.34 -8.17 13.94
CA PHE A 450 0.72 -7.50 15.10
C PHE A 450 1.47 -6.23 15.49
N GLY A 451 2.80 -6.23 15.40
CA GLY A 451 3.63 -5.05 15.66
C GLY A 451 3.34 -3.91 14.69
N LEU A 452 3.14 -4.23 13.40
CA LEU A 452 2.74 -3.24 12.40
C LEU A 452 1.38 -2.61 12.74
N ARG A 453 0.39 -3.43 13.10
CA ARG A 453 -0.94 -2.95 13.50
C ARG A 453 -0.86 -2.00 14.70
N LEU A 454 -0.13 -2.40 15.75
CA LEU A 454 0.03 -1.59 16.96
C LEU A 454 0.84 -0.33 16.68
N GLY A 455 1.92 -0.42 15.88
CA GLY A 455 2.72 0.72 15.49
C GLY A 455 1.95 1.77 14.69
N LEU A 456 1.05 1.33 13.80
CA LEU A 456 0.17 2.24 13.06
C LEU A 456 -0.80 2.99 14.01
N HIS A 457 -1.43 2.27 14.95
CA HIS A 457 -2.29 2.91 15.95
C HIS A 457 -1.53 3.94 16.79
N GLN A 458 -0.35 3.58 17.29
CA GLN A 458 0.48 4.51 18.06
C GLN A 458 0.95 5.71 17.24
N ALA A 459 1.31 5.51 15.96
CA ALA A 459 1.70 6.61 15.09
C ALA A 459 0.56 7.60 14.88
N ILE A 460 -0.69 7.11 14.72
CA ILE A 460 -1.87 7.96 14.62
C ILE A 460 -2.12 8.69 15.95
N GLU A 461 -2.05 8.01 17.09
CA GLU A 461 -2.23 8.63 18.41
C GLU A 461 -1.18 9.71 18.69
N VAL A 462 0.08 9.48 18.30
CA VAL A 462 1.16 10.46 18.43
C VAL A 462 0.90 11.66 17.52
N LEU A 463 0.55 11.43 16.25
CA LEU A 463 0.24 12.50 15.30
C LEU A 463 -0.94 13.38 15.79
N VAL A 464 -1.99 12.75 16.28
CA VAL A 464 -3.15 13.49 16.85
C VAL A 464 -2.77 14.18 18.16
N GLY A 465 -1.91 13.55 18.98
CA GLY A 465 -1.46 14.12 20.27
C GLY A 465 -0.42 15.24 20.12
N GLU A 466 0.31 15.31 18.99
CA GLU A 466 1.23 16.42 18.69
C GLU A 466 0.50 17.73 18.33
N PHE A 467 -0.80 17.65 18.02
CA PHE A 467 -1.65 18.83 17.82
C PHE A 467 -2.64 19.01 18.99
N PRO A 468 -2.16 19.48 20.18
CA PRO A 468 -2.99 19.57 21.38
C PRO A 468 -3.94 20.77 21.37
N TYR A 469 -4.42 21.20 20.21
CA TYR A 469 -5.37 22.27 20.07
C TYR A 469 -6.76 21.74 19.63
N ALA A 470 -7.80 22.35 20.20
CA ALA A 470 -9.17 22.04 19.82
C ALA A 470 -9.63 22.88 18.61
N ILE A 471 -9.04 24.06 18.41
CA ILE A 471 -9.39 25.00 17.35
C ILE A 471 -8.12 25.55 16.73
N GLN A 472 -8.04 25.55 15.41
CA GLN A 472 -7.03 26.26 14.62
C GLN A 472 -7.73 27.34 13.78
N ILE A 473 -7.20 28.55 13.79
CA ILE A 473 -7.69 29.66 12.99
C ILE A 473 -6.55 30.10 12.09
N ASP A 474 -6.77 30.03 10.78
CA ASP A 474 -5.83 30.52 9.77
C ASP A 474 -6.30 31.91 9.32
N PHE A 475 -5.38 32.87 9.35
CA PHE A 475 -5.66 34.24 8.93
C PHE A 475 -5.30 34.42 7.47
N ALA A 476 -6.17 35.10 6.71
CA ALA A 476 -5.95 35.39 5.28
C ALA A 476 -4.80 36.37 5.05
N GLU A 477 -4.57 37.28 6.03
CA GLU A 477 -3.48 38.25 6.01
C GLU A 477 -2.58 38.08 7.24
N PRO A 478 -1.27 38.38 7.12
CA PRO A 478 -0.38 38.31 8.26
C PRO A 478 -0.82 39.30 9.37
N GLU A 479 -1.12 38.75 10.52
CA GLU A 479 -1.53 39.51 11.71
C GLU A 479 -0.46 39.46 12.80
N SER A 480 -0.49 40.42 13.72
CA SER A 480 0.45 40.44 14.83
C SER A 480 0.13 39.36 15.84
N ALA A 481 1.05 38.42 16.07
CA ALA A 481 0.92 37.33 17.06
C ALA A 481 0.47 37.84 18.43
N ARG A 482 1.06 38.95 18.92
CA ARG A 482 0.69 39.55 20.21
C ARG A 482 -0.76 40.06 20.24
N ARG A 483 -1.25 40.60 19.13
CA ARG A 483 -2.62 41.10 19.04
C ARG A 483 -3.60 39.93 19.08
N ILE A 484 -3.34 38.89 18.28
CA ILE A 484 -4.14 37.68 18.25
C ILE A 484 -4.22 37.04 19.65
N GLU A 485 -3.08 36.84 20.30
CA GLU A 485 -3.02 36.24 21.63
C GLU A 485 -3.77 37.07 22.68
N GLN A 486 -3.70 38.42 22.62
CA GLN A 486 -4.40 39.30 23.53
C GLN A 486 -5.93 39.30 23.32
N GLU A 487 -6.37 39.38 22.07
CA GLU A 487 -7.80 39.38 21.72
C GLU A 487 -8.42 38.00 21.98
N ALA A 488 -7.76 36.93 21.65
CA ALA A 488 -8.23 35.58 21.88
C ALA A 488 -8.24 35.21 23.39
N ALA A 489 -7.25 35.67 24.16
CA ALA A 489 -7.24 35.45 25.61
C ALA A 489 -8.39 36.13 26.34
N ALA A 490 -9.07 37.10 25.71
CA ALA A 490 -10.27 37.77 26.25
C ALA A 490 -11.55 36.98 25.97
N VAL A 491 -11.49 35.89 25.20
CA VAL A 491 -12.67 35.04 24.89
C VAL A 491 -12.85 34.00 25.98
N ASP A 492 -14.04 34.00 26.61
CA ASP A 492 -14.36 33.00 27.62
C ASP A 492 -14.39 31.58 27.05
N GLY A 493 -13.80 30.64 27.78
CA GLY A 493 -13.78 29.23 27.41
C GLY A 493 -12.46 28.77 26.74
N LEU A 494 -11.54 29.69 26.44
CA LEU A 494 -10.19 29.32 25.94
C LEU A 494 -9.22 29.13 27.12
N SER A 495 -8.61 27.97 27.21
CA SER A 495 -7.65 27.65 28.27
C SER A 495 -6.22 28.07 27.91
N ARG A 496 -5.88 28.07 26.62
CA ARG A 496 -4.55 28.41 26.08
C ARG A 496 -4.69 28.88 24.65
N VAL A 497 -3.97 29.91 24.30
CA VAL A 497 -3.87 30.45 22.94
C VAL A 497 -2.40 30.57 22.57
N GLU A 498 -2.05 30.13 21.39
CA GLU A 498 -0.71 30.29 20.82
C GLU A 498 -0.85 30.77 19.38
N ALA A 499 -0.10 31.79 19.01
CA ALA A 499 0.00 32.26 17.64
C ALA A 499 1.25 31.69 17.00
N TRP A 500 1.07 30.98 15.88
CA TRP A 500 2.15 30.36 15.13
C TRP A 500 2.30 31.06 13.79
N GLY A 501 3.57 31.27 13.39
CA GLY A 501 3.86 31.76 12.04
C GLY A 501 4.14 30.57 11.11
N VAL A 502 3.51 30.58 9.96
CA VAL A 502 3.76 29.57 8.92
C VAL A 502 4.57 30.19 7.82
N ALA A 503 5.69 29.59 7.46
CA ALA A 503 6.54 30.02 6.35
C ALA A 503 7.02 28.82 5.53
N ASP A 504 6.96 28.97 4.22
CA ASP A 504 7.56 28.00 3.32
C ASP A 504 9.06 28.27 3.17
N ALA A 505 9.87 27.27 3.45
CA ALA A 505 11.30 27.30 3.29
C ALA A 505 11.76 26.21 2.32
N ARG A 506 12.88 26.43 1.66
CA ARG A 506 13.51 25.41 0.80
C ARG A 506 14.93 25.17 1.26
N ARG A 507 15.29 23.89 1.36
CA ARG A 507 16.68 23.52 1.64
C ARG A 507 17.52 23.80 0.42
N VAL A 508 18.49 24.70 0.54
CA VAL A 508 19.52 24.92 -0.49
C VAL A 508 20.76 24.10 -0.10
N TYR A 509 21.18 23.20 -0.99
CA TYR A 509 22.39 22.41 -0.82
C TYR A 509 23.64 23.25 -1.14
N PRO A 510 24.83 22.90 -0.63
CA PRO A 510 26.07 23.62 -0.91
C PRO A 510 26.45 23.69 -2.40
N ASP A 511 25.93 22.78 -3.21
CA ASP A 511 26.12 22.73 -4.67
C ASP A 511 25.11 23.60 -5.45
N GLY A 512 24.29 24.37 -4.75
CA GLY A 512 23.27 25.23 -5.34
C GLY A 512 21.96 24.55 -5.71
N ARG A 513 21.84 23.22 -5.53
CA ARG A 513 20.57 22.50 -5.73
C ARG A 513 19.56 22.89 -4.67
N VAL A 514 18.34 23.14 -5.11
CA VAL A 514 17.21 23.42 -4.23
C VAL A 514 16.51 22.10 -3.91
N GLY A 515 16.36 21.78 -2.65
CA GLY A 515 15.63 20.61 -2.18
C GLY A 515 14.12 20.83 -2.12
N SER A 516 13.38 19.83 -1.59
CA SER A 516 11.95 19.94 -1.35
C SER A 516 11.59 21.12 -0.46
N SER A 517 10.41 21.70 -0.66
CA SER A 517 9.84 22.69 0.26
C SER A 517 9.61 22.08 1.64
N LEU A 518 9.88 22.87 2.66
CA LEU A 518 9.61 22.57 4.07
C LEU A 518 8.69 23.67 4.58
N THR A 519 7.59 23.30 5.21
CA THR A 519 6.77 24.27 5.94
C THR A 519 7.34 24.40 7.35
N LEU A 520 7.74 25.61 7.72
CA LEU A 520 8.21 25.95 9.07
C LEU A 520 7.05 26.52 9.86
N PHE A 521 6.88 26.01 11.09
CA PHE A 521 5.89 26.51 12.05
C PHE A 521 6.58 27.26 13.18
#